data_5be4e289768d07e96c4c0cec76377c24
#
_entry.id   5be4e289768d07e96c4c0cec76377c24
#
_cell.length_a   1.000
_cell.length_b   1.000
_cell.length_c   1.000
_cell.angle_alpha   90.00
_cell.angle_beta   90.00
_cell.angle_gamma   90.00
#
_symmetry.space_group_name_H-M   'P 1'
#
loop_
_entity.id
_entity.type
_entity.pdbx_description
1 polymer ?
#
loop_
_entity_poly.entity_id
_entity_poly.type
_entity_poly.pdbx_seq_one_letter_code
_entity_poly.pdbx_strand_id
1 'polypeptide(L)'
;ILLREGTLSLDVAKLIKGVTPYTLRRCAFCTDDRFVGEIIRDGSIDHCIRKAVSLGLNNIDAIIMATLNACEIYGMKNKGAIAPSYVADIVVADDLNLSSISQVYKNGKLVCENGKALFECETVDNSKVTNTVHLPKISADFFKTDVKDKFDAIELIPESIITKKVTVSY
;
A
#
# COMPACT_ATOMS: atom_id res chain seq x y z
N ILE A 1 -9.09 -10.76 6.23
CA ILE A 1 -7.71 -10.41 6.66
C ILE A 1 -7.07 -9.58 5.56
N LEU A 2 -6.51 -8.43 5.91
CA LEU A 2 -5.74 -7.59 5.00
C LEU A 2 -4.24 -7.88 5.23
N LEU A 3 -3.56 -8.36 4.17
CA LEU A 3 -2.12 -8.54 4.15
C LEU A 3 -1.50 -7.22 3.70
N ARG A 4 -0.88 -6.52 4.63
CA ARG A 4 -0.34 -5.19 4.42
C ARG A 4 1.11 -5.24 3.92
N GLU A 5 1.41 -4.36 2.98
CA GLU A 5 2.75 -4.14 2.46
C GLU A 5 3.01 -2.64 2.37
N GLY A 6 3.24 -2.05 3.53
CA GLY A 6 3.59 -0.64 3.69
C GLY A 6 5.10 -0.40 3.67
N THR A 7 5.52 0.80 4.04
CA THR A 7 6.93 1.16 4.19
C THR A 7 7.53 0.58 5.47
N LEU A 8 6.81 0.69 6.59
CA LEU A 8 7.26 0.23 7.90
C LEU A 8 6.71 -1.14 8.27
N SER A 9 5.56 -1.54 7.71
CA SER A 9 4.88 -2.79 8.03
C SER A 9 4.86 -3.73 6.83
N LEU A 10 5.76 -4.69 6.83
CA LEU A 10 5.92 -5.70 5.78
C LEU A 10 5.25 -7.01 6.23
N ASP A 11 3.91 -7.05 6.17
CA ASP A 11 3.14 -8.17 6.71
C ASP A 11 2.88 -9.29 5.68
N VAL A 12 3.01 -9.01 4.37
CA VAL A 12 2.78 -10.04 3.34
C VAL A 12 3.65 -11.26 3.58
N ALA A 13 4.96 -11.09 3.78
CA ALA A 13 5.87 -12.21 4.01
C ALA A 13 5.56 -12.99 5.28
N LYS A 14 5.04 -12.33 6.31
CA LYS A 14 4.69 -12.93 7.60
C LYS A 14 3.40 -13.74 7.53
N LEU A 15 2.40 -13.22 6.81
CA LEU A 15 1.04 -13.73 6.82
C LEU A 15 0.71 -14.65 5.63
N ILE A 16 1.53 -14.63 4.57
CA ILE A 16 1.23 -15.35 3.33
C ILE A 16 1.04 -16.87 3.54
N LYS A 17 1.74 -17.46 4.51
CA LYS A 17 1.59 -18.87 4.86
C LYS A 17 0.21 -19.23 5.43
N GLY A 18 -0.53 -18.24 5.93
CA GLY A 18 -1.91 -18.39 6.38
C GLY A 18 -2.93 -18.36 5.25
N VAL A 19 -2.51 -18.02 4.03
CA VAL A 19 -3.37 -18.06 2.84
C VAL A 19 -3.41 -19.50 2.34
N THR A 20 -4.53 -20.15 2.54
CA THR A 20 -4.81 -21.53 2.15
C THR A 20 -6.08 -21.55 1.30
N PRO A 21 -6.43 -22.66 0.62
CA PRO A 21 -7.70 -22.75 -0.10
C PRO A 21 -8.95 -22.42 0.76
N TYR A 22 -8.87 -22.63 2.08
CA TYR A 22 -9.97 -22.33 3.00
C TYR A 22 -10.03 -20.86 3.44
N THR A 23 -8.90 -20.19 3.48
CA THR A 23 -8.80 -18.79 3.96
C THR A 23 -8.70 -17.77 2.83
N LEU A 24 -8.31 -18.18 1.63
CA LEU A 24 -8.06 -17.34 0.46
C LEU A 24 -9.15 -16.30 0.25
N ARG A 25 -10.43 -16.72 0.24
CA ARG A 25 -11.56 -15.83 -0.02
C ARG A 25 -11.75 -14.73 1.03
N ARG A 26 -11.10 -14.84 2.18
CA ARG A 26 -11.16 -13.85 3.27
C ARG A 26 -9.88 -13.02 3.41
N CYS A 27 -9.00 -13.14 2.44
CA CYS A 27 -7.72 -12.45 2.39
C CYS A 27 -7.68 -11.47 1.23
N ALA A 28 -7.14 -10.28 1.46
CA ALA A 28 -6.87 -9.29 0.43
C ALA A 28 -5.58 -8.55 0.76
N PHE A 29 -5.02 -7.82 -0.20
CA PHE A 29 -3.86 -6.97 0.02
C PHE A 29 -4.26 -5.54 0.37
N CYS A 30 -3.37 -4.84 1.09
CA CYS A 30 -3.41 -3.39 1.25
C CYS A 30 -1.99 -2.85 1.37
N THR A 31 -1.80 -1.55 1.12
CA THR A 31 -0.50 -0.88 1.19
C THR A 31 -0.29 -0.10 2.47
N ASP A 32 -1.37 0.47 3.05
CA ASP A 32 -1.34 1.30 4.25
C ASP A 32 -0.36 2.51 4.12
N ASP A 33 0.76 2.52 4.83
CA ASP A 33 1.72 3.63 4.98
C ASP A 33 2.79 3.71 3.88
N ARG A 34 2.52 3.23 2.67
CA ARG A 34 3.52 3.17 1.61
C ARG A 34 3.89 4.55 1.05
N PHE A 35 5.17 4.91 1.09
CA PHE A 35 5.67 6.17 0.57
C PHE A 35 5.57 6.29 -0.96
N VAL A 36 5.29 7.51 -1.43
CA VAL A 36 5.13 7.80 -2.86
C VAL A 36 6.35 7.37 -3.68
N GLY A 37 7.57 7.58 -3.17
CA GLY A 37 8.80 7.16 -3.85
C GLY A 37 8.91 5.64 -4.04
N GLU A 38 8.39 4.85 -3.09
CA GLU A 38 8.33 3.39 -3.21
C GLU A 38 7.25 2.97 -4.19
N ILE A 39 6.09 3.66 -4.19
CA ILE A 39 5.03 3.39 -5.18
C ILE A 39 5.55 3.61 -6.60
N ILE A 40 6.31 4.67 -6.83
CA ILE A 40 6.89 4.98 -8.14
C ILE A 40 7.94 3.93 -8.55
N ARG A 41 8.78 3.48 -7.62
CA ARG A 41 9.87 2.54 -7.89
C ARG A 41 9.37 1.09 -8.03
N ASP A 42 8.53 0.66 -7.11
CA ASP A 42 8.20 -0.76 -6.90
C ASP A 42 6.75 -1.08 -7.29
N GLY A 43 5.89 -0.09 -7.39
CA GLY A 43 4.45 -0.25 -7.56
C GLY A 43 3.68 -0.23 -6.23
N SER A 44 2.40 -0.52 -6.31
CA SER A 44 1.45 -0.49 -5.20
C SER A 44 0.88 -1.89 -4.94
N ILE A 45 -0.39 -2.15 -5.28
CA ILE A 45 -1.01 -3.48 -5.13
C ILE A 45 -0.39 -4.51 -6.08
N ASP A 46 0.06 -4.11 -7.26
CA ASP A 46 0.83 -4.94 -8.19
C ASP A 46 2.14 -5.45 -7.55
N HIS A 47 2.81 -4.62 -6.75
CA HIS A 47 3.96 -5.05 -5.95
C HIS A 47 3.56 -6.13 -4.92
N CYS A 48 2.41 -5.99 -4.24
CA CYS A 48 1.92 -7.02 -3.31
C CYS A 48 1.71 -8.36 -4.02
N ILE A 49 1.14 -8.33 -5.24
CA ILE A 49 0.94 -9.53 -6.07
C ILE A 49 2.30 -10.18 -6.38
N ARG A 50 3.26 -9.42 -6.95
CA ARG A 50 4.60 -9.93 -7.29
C ARG A 50 5.30 -10.53 -6.08
N LYS A 51 5.24 -9.84 -4.94
CA LYS A 51 5.83 -10.32 -3.69
C LYS A 51 5.18 -11.62 -3.20
N ALA A 52 3.85 -11.69 -3.19
CA ALA A 52 3.14 -12.89 -2.77
C ALA A 52 3.48 -14.10 -3.66
N VAL A 53 3.54 -13.89 -4.98
CA VAL A 53 3.94 -14.93 -5.93
C VAL A 53 5.38 -15.37 -5.71
N SER A 54 6.31 -14.46 -5.48
CA SER A 54 7.70 -14.81 -5.16
C SER A 54 7.85 -15.62 -3.87
N LEU A 55 6.86 -15.53 -2.97
CA LEU A 55 6.78 -16.32 -1.74
C LEU A 55 5.99 -17.63 -1.90
N GLY A 56 5.60 -17.98 -3.12
CA GLY A 56 4.99 -19.26 -3.46
C GLY A 56 3.46 -19.27 -3.57
N LEU A 57 2.78 -18.12 -3.46
CA LEU A 57 1.35 -18.07 -3.75
C LEU A 57 1.11 -18.20 -5.25
N ASN A 58 0.04 -18.90 -5.64
CA ASN A 58 -0.37 -19.00 -7.03
C ASN A 58 -0.75 -17.61 -7.59
N ASN A 59 -0.37 -17.32 -8.84
CA ASN A 59 -0.60 -16.02 -9.48
C ASN A 59 -2.08 -15.63 -9.52
N ILE A 60 -2.95 -16.57 -9.88
CA ILE A 60 -4.41 -16.33 -9.95
C ILE A 60 -4.96 -16.01 -8.58
N ASP A 61 -4.53 -16.74 -7.54
CA ASP A 61 -4.95 -16.49 -6.17
C ASP A 61 -4.50 -15.11 -5.69
N ALA A 62 -3.28 -14.70 -6.02
CA ALA A 62 -2.77 -13.36 -5.71
C ALA A 62 -3.59 -12.27 -6.43
N ILE A 63 -3.93 -12.46 -7.71
CA ILE A 63 -4.78 -11.53 -8.46
C ILE A 63 -6.19 -11.47 -7.85
N ILE A 64 -6.78 -12.60 -7.46
CA ILE A 64 -8.10 -12.65 -6.80
C ILE A 64 -8.07 -11.87 -5.49
N MET A 65 -7.01 -12.02 -4.68
CA MET A 65 -6.84 -11.26 -3.44
C MET A 65 -6.74 -9.75 -3.67
N ALA A 66 -6.13 -9.33 -4.77
CA ALA A 66 -5.97 -7.92 -5.14
C ALA A 66 -7.23 -7.31 -5.79
N THR A 67 -8.16 -8.11 -6.26
CA THR A 67 -9.32 -7.68 -7.07
C THR A 67 -10.64 -8.07 -6.43
N LEU A 68 -11.13 -9.27 -6.71
CA LEU A 68 -12.45 -9.74 -6.30
C LEU A 68 -12.61 -9.74 -4.77
N ASN A 69 -11.63 -10.31 -4.04
CA ASN A 69 -11.70 -10.38 -2.59
C ASN A 69 -11.73 -9.00 -1.94
N ALA A 70 -10.90 -8.07 -2.43
CA ALA A 70 -10.90 -6.69 -1.95
C ALA A 70 -12.28 -6.03 -2.16
N CYS A 71 -12.86 -6.19 -3.35
CA CYS A 71 -14.19 -5.67 -3.65
C CYS A 71 -15.28 -6.29 -2.76
N GLU A 72 -15.24 -7.60 -2.52
CA GLU A 72 -16.19 -8.27 -1.63
C GLU A 72 -16.06 -7.80 -0.17
N ILE A 73 -14.83 -7.67 0.34
CA ILE A 73 -14.56 -7.20 1.72
C ILE A 73 -15.11 -5.79 1.95
N TYR A 74 -14.97 -4.91 0.96
CA TYR A 74 -15.45 -3.53 1.04
C TYR A 74 -16.88 -3.32 0.53
N GLY A 75 -17.60 -4.40 0.17
CA GLY A 75 -18.96 -4.33 -0.32
C GLY A 75 -19.12 -3.61 -1.65
N MET A 76 -18.08 -3.54 -2.46
CA MET A 76 -18.11 -2.94 -3.79
C MET A 76 -18.81 -3.88 -4.77
N LYS A 77 -20.02 -3.53 -5.18
CA LYS A 77 -20.79 -4.31 -6.15
C LYS A 77 -20.26 -4.04 -7.57
N ASN A 78 -20.36 -5.06 -8.43
CA ASN A 78 -20.04 -4.99 -9.86
C ASN A 78 -18.59 -4.53 -10.15
N LYS A 79 -17.63 -4.92 -9.31
CA LYS A 79 -16.19 -4.66 -9.45
C LYS A 79 -15.36 -5.88 -9.07
N GLY A 80 -14.12 -5.88 -9.46
CA GLY A 80 -13.11 -6.89 -9.07
C GLY A 80 -13.09 -8.13 -9.95
N ALA A 81 -13.93 -8.20 -10.99
CA ALA A 81 -13.89 -9.27 -11.97
C ALA A 81 -14.31 -8.75 -13.36
N ILE A 82 -13.94 -9.49 -14.41
CA ILE A 82 -14.43 -9.25 -15.78
C ILE A 82 -15.68 -10.09 -15.98
N ALA A 83 -16.85 -9.45 -15.88
CA ALA A 83 -18.13 -10.11 -16.01
C ALA A 83 -19.17 -9.16 -16.62
N PRO A 84 -20.28 -9.67 -17.19
CA PRO A 84 -21.37 -8.84 -17.67
C PRO A 84 -21.90 -7.93 -16.56
N SER A 85 -22.18 -6.68 -16.88
CA SER A 85 -22.67 -5.63 -15.94
C SER A 85 -21.65 -5.17 -14.88
N TYR A 86 -20.40 -5.65 -14.93
CA TYR A 86 -19.33 -5.12 -14.10
C TYR A 86 -18.73 -3.84 -14.69
N VAL A 87 -18.25 -2.98 -13.81
CA VAL A 87 -17.54 -1.76 -14.22
C VAL A 87 -16.24 -2.16 -14.90
N ALA A 88 -16.00 -1.61 -16.09
CA ALA A 88 -14.79 -1.89 -16.87
C ALA A 88 -13.57 -1.13 -16.31
N ASP A 89 -13.18 -1.47 -15.08
CA ASP A 89 -11.90 -1.11 -14.46
C ASP A 89 -10.94 -2.28 -14.77
N ILE A 90 -10.12 -2.16 -15.81
CA ILE A 90 -9.36 -3.28 -16.40
C ILE A 90 -7.88 -2.92 -16.48
N VAL A 91 -7.03 -3.87 -16.10
CA VAL A 91 -5.58 -3.80 -16.28
C VAL A 91 -5.18 -4.84 -17.34
N VAL A 92 -4.40 -4.42 -18.33
CA VAL A 92 -3.79 -5.29 -19.33
C VAL A 92 -2.32 -5.43 -18.99
N ALA A 93 -1.88 -6.65 -18.77
CA ALA A 93 -0.50 -6.99 -18.43
C ALA A 93 0.03 -8.06 -19.37
N ASP A 94 1.36 -8.13 -19.52
CA ASP A 94 2.02 -9.06 -20.43
C ASP A 94 2.03 -10.49 -19.88
N ASP A 95 2.00 -10.63 -18.56
CA ASP A 95 1.97 -11.92 -17.87
C ASP A 95 1.20 -11.88 -16.54
N LEU A 96 0.99 -13.05 -15.96
CA LEU A 96 0.29 -13.20 -14.67
C LEU A 96 1.14 -12.78 -13.45
N ASN A 97 2.42 -12.46 -13.62
CA ASN A 97 3.26 -11.90 -12.56
C ASN A 97 3.14 -10.38 -12.48
N LEU A 98 2.44 -9.76 -13.44
CA LEU A 98 2.35 -8.30 -13.60
C LEU A 98 3.74 -7.66 -13.70
N SER A 99 4.65 -8.30 -14.44
CA SER A 99 6.00 -7.79 -14.68
C SER A 99 5.98 -6.51 -15.51
N SER A 100 5.00 -6.39 -16.39
CA SER A 100 4.73 -5.19 -17.18
C SER A 100 3.22 -4.99 -17.31
N ILE A 101 2.77 -3.75 -17.10
CA ILE A 101 1.39 -3.33 -17.28
C ILE A 101 1.37 -2.40 -18.49
N SER A 102 0.74 -2.85 -19.58
CA SER A 102 0.69 -2.10 -20.84
C SER A 102 -0.44 -1.08 -20.88
N GLN A 103 -1.63 -1.42 -20.35
CA GLN A 103 -2.78 -0.51 -20.37
C GLN A 103 -3.61 -0.59 -19.09
N VAL A 104 -4.21 0.54 -18.73
CA VAL A 104 -5.19 0.63 -17.63
C VAL A 104 -6.43 1.35 -18.12
N TYR A 105 -7.56 0.71 -17.92
CA TYR A 105 -8.89 1.27 -18.20
C TYR A 105 -9.63 1.57 -16.91
N LYS A 106 -10.29 2.71 -16.88
CA LYS A 106 -11.19 3.15 -15.81
C LYS A 106 -12.56 3.48 -16.38
N ASN A 107 -13.60 2.79 -15.91
CA ASN A 107 -14.96 2.89 -16.46
C ASN A 107 -14.98 2.72 -18.01
N GLY A 108 -14.20 1.79 -18.54
CA GLY A 108 -14.09 1.54 -19.99
C GLY A 108 -13.26 2.56 -20.77
N LYS A 109 -12.73 3.60 -20.14
CA LYS A 109 -11.87 4.60 -20.77
C LYS A 109 -10.41 4.27 -20.50
N LEU A 110 -9.57 4.26 -21.54
CA LEU A 110 -8.11 4.12 -21.41
C LEU A 110 -7.56 5.34 -20.66
N VAL A 111 -6.92 5.12 -19.52
CA VAL A 111 -6.38 6.17 -18.64
C VAL A 111 -4.87 6.13 -18.48
N CYS A 112 -4.25 4.98 -18.80
CA CYS A 112 -2.80 4.85 -18.79
C CYS A 112 -2.37 3.87 -19.88
N GLU A 113 -1.28 4.18 -20.57
CA GLU A 113 -0.66 3.31 -21.56
C GLU A 113 0.86 3.38 -21.43
N ASN A 114 1.49 2.21 -21.31
CA ASN A 114 2.95 2.06 -21.17
C ASN A 114 3.53 2.96 -20.06
N GLY A 115 2.87 3.02 -18.90
CA GLY A 115 3.28 3.83 -17.76
C GLY A 115 3.01 5.33 -17.88
N LYS A 116 2.40 5.79 -18.98
CA LYS A 116 2.06 7.19 -19.22
C LYS A 116 0.58 7.44 -18.94
N ALA A 117 0.29 8.34 -17.99
CA ALA A 117 -1.08 8.78 -17.74
C ALA A 117 -1.64 9.55 -18.96
N LEU A 118 -2.89 9.25 -19.32
CA LEU A 118 -3.63 9.85 -20.44
C LEU A 118 -4.75 10.78 -19.97
N PHE A 119 -4.64 11.30 -18.77
CA PHE A 119 -5.57 12.26 -18.18
C PHE A 119 -4.78 13.39 -17.52
N GLU A 120 -5.40 14.52 -17.41
CA GLU A 120 -4.89 15.65 -16.64
C GLU A 120 -5.61 15.72 -15.30
N CYS A 121 -4.87 16.03 -14.23
CA CYS A 121 -5.46 16.31 -12.92
C CYS A 121 -5.85 17.77 -12.85
N GLU A 122 -7.09 18.05 -12.51
CA GLU A 122 -7.52 19.42 -12.21
C GLU A 122 -6.80 19.91 -10.95
N THR A 123 -6.36 21.19 -11.02
CA THR A 123 -5.79 21.85 -9.85
C THR A 123 -6.90 22.15 -8.85
N VAL A 124 -6.88 21.53 -7.71
CA VAL A 124 -7.86 21.79 -6.64
C VAL A 124 -7.38 22.98 -5.81
N ASP A 125 -8.27 23.95 -5.55
CA ASP A 125 -7.99 25.01 -4.57
C ASP A 125 -7.90 24.41 -3.17
N ASN A 126 -6.69 24.34 -2.65
CA ASN A 126 -6.39 23.82 -1.32
C ASN A 126 -6.09 24.94 -0.29
N SER A 127 -6.38 26.20 -0.60
CA SER A 127 -6.10 27.36 0.25
C SER A 127 -6.65 27.23 1.67
N LYS A 128 -7.81 26.56 1.83
CA LYS A 128 -8.44 26.32 3.13
C LYS A 128 -7.69 25.32 4.03
N VAL A 129 -6.82 24.50 3.47
CA VAL A 129 -6.07 23.44 4.21
C VAL A 129 -4.56 23.65 4.15
N THR A 130 -4.09 24.68 3.45
CA THR A 130 -2.69 25.10 3.42
C THR A 130 -2.44 26.21 4.44
N ASN A 131 -1.20 26.34 4.87
CA ASN A 131 -0.79 27.36 5.86
C ASN A 131 -1.61 27.34 7.17
N THR A 132 -2.07 26.16 7.60
CA THR A 132 -2.86 25.99 8.83
C THR A 132 -2.00 25.77 10.07
N VAL A 133 -0.71 25.48 9.90
CA VAL A 133 0.24 25.30 11.00
C VAL A 133 1.13 26.53 11.11
N HIS A 134 0.99 27.26 12.20
CA HIS A 134 1.74 28.46 12.51
C HIS A 134 2.71 28.19 13.66
N LEU A 135 3.95 27.91 13.34
CA LEU A 135 4.98 27.70 14.35
C LEU A 135 5.69 29.01 14.67
N PRO A 136 6.02 29.27 15.95
CA PRO A 136 6.91 30.36 16.31
C PRO A 136 8.30 30.11 15.70
N LYS A 137 9.14 31.12 15.68
CA LYS A 137 10.54 30.95 15.25
C LYS A 137 11.24 29.97 16.19
N ILE A 138 11.55 28.77 15.67
CA ILE A 138 12.17 27.68 16.41
C ILE A 138 13.68 27.78 16.26
N SER A 139 14.41 27.75 17.37
CA SER A 139 15.87 27.61 17.41
C SER A 139 16.27 26.20 17.86
N ALA A 140 17.53 25.82 17.68
CA ALA A 140 18.04 24.54 18.17
C ALA A 140 17.85 24.36 19.70
N ASP A 141 17.80 25.47 20.44
CA ASP A 141 17.59 25.42 21.90
C ASP A 141 16.21 24.94 22.30
N PHE A 142 15.22 25.08 21.41
CA PHE A 142 13.87 24.55 21.64
C PHE A 142 13.85 23.02 21.85
N PHE A 143 14.81 22.32 21.23
CA PHE A 143 14.91 20.86 21.30
C PHE A 143 15.89 20.39 22.39
N LYS A 144 16.52 21.31 23.13
CA LYS A 144 17.36 20.93 24.26
C LYS A 144 16.49 20.39 25.38
N THR A 145 16.83 19.23 25.88
CA THR A 145 16.23 18.61 27.05
C THR A 145 17.29 18.43 28.12
N ASP A 146 16.90 18.54 29.38
CA ASP A 146 17.78 18.18 30.50
C ASP A 146 17.92 16.65 30.50
N VAL A 147 18.97 16.17 29.83
CA VAL A 147 19.24 14.73 29.75
C VAL A 147 19.77 14.28 31.11
N LYS A 148 19.02 13.39 31.76
CA LYS A 148 19.49 12.66 32.93
C LYS A 148 20.43 11.54 32.50
N ASP A 149 21.20 10.99 33.42
CA ASP A 149 22.11 9.85 33.15
C ASP A 149 21.42 8.68 32.47
N LYS A 150 20.11 8.53 32.67
CA LYS A 150 19.26 7.52 32.04
C LYS A 150 17.93 8.11 31.62
N PHE A 151 17.46 7.74 30.44
CA PHE A 151 16.15 8.10 29.93
C PHE A 151 15.49 6.95 29.20
N ASP A 152 14.15 6.96 29.17
CA ASP A 152 13.40 5.98 28.41
C ASP A 152 13.31 6.40 26.94
N ALA A 153 13.60 5.48 26.04
CA ALA A 153 13.52 5.64 24.61
C ALA A 153 12.60 4.56 24.00
N ILE A 154 12.09 4.84 22.81
CA ILE A 154 11.34 3.90 22.00
C ILE A 154 12.28 3.28 20.99
N GLU A 155 12.54 1.98 21.12
CA GLU A 155 13.29 1.21 20.13
C GLU A 155 12.35 0.80 18.99
N LEU A 156 12.69 1.19 17.76
CA LEU A 156 11.99 0.75 16.56
C LEU A 156 12.49 -0.64 16.16
N ILE A 157 11.55 -1.56 15.96
CA ILE A 157 11.85 -2.90 15.44
C ILE A 157 11.66 -2.84 13.92
N PRO A 158 12.71 -3.12 13.12
CA PRO A 158 12.59 -3.13 11.66
C PRO A 158 11.42 -3.99 11.18
N GLU A 159 10.73 -3.51 10.15
CA GLU A 159 9.59 -4.19 9.50
C GLU A 159 8.41 -4.50 10.44
N SER A 160 8.28 -3.78 11.53
CA SER A 160 7.22 -4.00 12.53
C SER A 160 6.62 -2.69 13.02
N ILE A 161 5.32 -2.70 13.29
CA ILE A 161 4.62 -1.61 14.00
C ILE A 161 4.79 -1.72 15.53
N ILE A 162 5.34 -2.85 16.01
CA ILE A 162 5.59 -3.04 17.43
C ILE A 162 6.90 -2.35 17.78
N THR A 163 6.89 -1.61 18.85
CA THR A 163 8.07 -0.95 19.42
C THR A 163 8.40 -1.53 20.79
N LYS A 164 9.61 -1.29 21.26
CA LYS A 164 10.01 -1.63 22.64
C LYS A 164 10.35 -0.37 23.42
N LYS A 165 10.00 -0.37 24.70
CA LYS A 165 10.53 0.60 25.64
C LYS A 165 11.92 0.11 26.08
N VAL A 166 12.94 0.95 25.92
CA VAL A 166 14.30 0.69 26.37
C VAL A 166 14.78 1.84 27.24
N THR A 167 15.60 1.55 28.23
CA THR A 167 16.28 2.58 29.02
C THR A 167 17.69 2.73 28.48
N VAL A 168 18.03 3.94 28.03
CA VAL A 168 19.32 4.28 27.45
C VAL A 168 20.10 5.13 28.46
N SER A 169 21.38 4.88 28.60
CA SER A 169 22.32 5.74 29.32
C SER A 169 23.02 6.67 28.35
N TYR A 170 23.26 7.91 28.81
CA TYR A 170 23.99 8.92 28.03
C TYR A 170 25.50 8.68 28.14
#